data_9ab6bb12adad0b3024270d0ea5ce9bb2
#
_entry.id   9ab6bb12adad0b3024270d0ea5ce9bb2
#
_cell.length_a   1.000
_cell.length_b   1.000
_cell.length_c   1.000
_cell.angle_alpha   90.00
_cell.angle_beta   90.00
_cell.angle_gamma   90.00
#
_symmetry.space_group_name_H-M   'P 1'
#
loop_
_entity.id
_entity.type
_entity.pdbx_description
1 polymer ?
#
loop_
_entity_poly.entity_id
_entity_poly.type
_entity_poly.pdbx_seq_one_letter_code
_entity_poly.pdbx_strand_id
1 'polypeptide(L)'
;EVVDVYETEGFDNFICSVVNTYADSDVLGSDGKPDYTRLKPVLFDFTTYSYLATGEVIGKCLNLDKQPGMCAKLPMASDGIVRLSKVEVYPEYLEAYLEHATQVGEVSLRTEPGVLTMYAVREKENPCMVTILETYASREAYEKHIASEHFQKYKQGTLHMVKTLVLSDQTPLDPANRINNFIQ
;
A
#
# COMPACT_ATOMS: atom_id res chain seq x y z
N GLU A 1 14.20 -35.45 -6.07
CA GLU A 1 13.57 -36.72 -5.72
C GLU A 1 12.06 -36.52 -5.68
N VAL A 2 11.32 -37.37 -6.41
CA VAL A 2 9.85 -37.34 -6.41
C VAL A 2 9.36 -37.93 -5.10
N VAL A 3 8.52 -37.18 -4.38
CA VAL A 3 7.95 -37.60 -3.08
C VAL A 3 6.48 -37.98 -3.17
N ASP A 4 5.75 -37.46 -4.17
CA ASP A 4 4.35 -37.78 -4.43
C ASP A 4 4.00 -37.52 -5.89
N VAL A 5 2.97 -38.20 -6.39
CA VAL A 5 2.41 -38.03 -7.74
C VAL A 5 0.89 -38.08 -7.67
N TYR A 6 0.22 -37.12 -8.26
CA TYR A 6 -1.24 -37.14 -8.36
C TYR A 6 -1.71 -36.65 -9.75
N GLU A 7 -2.77 -37.22 -10.24
CA GLU A 7 -3.39 -36.87 -11.52
C GLU A 7 -4.45 -35.77 -11.33
N THR A 8 -4.45 -34.80 -12.23
CA THR A 8 -5.49 -33.76 -12.30
C THR A 8 -5.80 -33.48 -13.76
N GLU A 9 -7.05 -33.67 -14.17
CA GLU A 9 -7.54 -33.34 -15.51
C GLU A 9 -6.69 -33.92 -16.68
N GLY A 10 -6.15 -35.13 -16.49
CA GLY A 10 -5.33 -35.80 -17.48
C GLY A 10 -3.84 -35.41 -17.49
N PHE A 11 -3.40 -34.71 -16.45
CA PHE A 11 -1.99 -34.37 -16.21
C PHE A 11 -1.46 -35.04 -14.96
N ASP A 12 -0.26 -35.63 -15.05
CA ASP A 12 0.47 -36.12 -13.88
C ASP A 12 1.21 -34.93 -13.21
N ASN A 13 0.93 -34.73 -11.93
CA ASN A 13 1.56 -33.70 -11.11
C ASN A 13 2.56 -34.37 -10.17
N PHE A 14 3.82 -33.93 -10.21
CA PHE A 14 4.90 -34.48 -9.40
C PHE A 14 5.24 -33.49 -8.27
N ILE A 15 5.11 -33.95 -7.01
CA ILE A 15 5.67 -33.24 -5.86
C ILE A 15 7.08 -33.74 -5.65
N CYS A 16 8.05 -32.82 -5.67
CA CYS A 16 9.47 -33.16 -5.59
C CYS A 16 10.14 -32.49 -4.38
N SER A 17 10.99 -33.24 -3.69
CA SER A 17 11.96 -32.70 -2.76
C SER A 17 13.19 -32.20 -3.52
N VAL A 18 13.60 -30.94 -3.27
CA VAL A 18 14.85 -30.41 -3.82
C VAL A 18 16.00 -30.84 -2.93
N VAL A 19 16.81 -31.79 -3.41
CA VAL A 19 17.93 -32.35 -2.66
C VAL A 19 19.16 -31.44 -2.75
N ASN A 20 19.43 -30.89 -3.93
CA ASN A 20 20.55 -30.00 -4.19
C ASN A 20 20.17 -28.93 -5.24
N THR A 21 20.81 -27.77 -5.14
CA THR A 21 20.75 -26.72 -6.15
C THR A 21 22.17 -26.39 -6.60
N TYR A 22 22.40 -26.40 -7.90
CA TYR A 22 23.68 -26.05 -8.51
C TYR A 22 23.50 -24.78 -9.32
N ALA A 23 24.48 -23.90 -9.26
CA ALA A 23 24.53 -22.69 -10.08
C ALA A 23 25.98 -22.51 -10.58
N ASP A 24 26.10 -21.95 -11.77
CA ASP A 24 27.38 -21.51 -12.28
C ASP A 24 27.92 -20.34 -11.46
N SER A 25 29.19 -20.30 -11.18
CA SER A 25 29.84 -19.22 -10.43
C SER A 25 29.62 -17.86 -11.08
N ASP A 26 29.48 -17.80 -12.39
CA ASP A 26 29.32 -16.56 -13.16
C ASP A 26 27.96 -15.87 -12.91
N VAL A 27 26.95 -16.61 -12.42
CA VAL A 27 25.64 -16.08 -12.08
C VAL A 27 25.46 -15.82 -10.58
N LEU A 28 26.52 -16.01 -9.78
CA LEU A 28 26.48 -15.76 -8.34
C LEU A 28 27.05 -14.39 -8.00
N GLY A 29 26.43 -13.72 -7.03
CA GLY A 29 26.97 -12.52 -6.40
C GLY A 29 28.09 -12.84 -5.42
N SER A 30 28.72 -11.80 -4.86
CA SER A 30 29.79 -11.94 -3.87
C SER A 30 29.34 -12.58 -2.54
N ASP A 31 28.02 -12.63 -2.29
CA ASP A 31 27.40 -13.28 -1.13
C ASP A 31 27.02 -14.75 -1.39
N GLY A 32 27.41 -15.31 -2.56
CA GLY A 32 27.09 -16.67 -2.97
C GLY A 32 25.66 -16.90 -3.38
N LYS A 33 24.84 -15.87 -3.52
CA LYS A 33 23.44 -15.96 -3.97
C LYS A 33 23.31 -15.61 -5.45
N PRO A 34 22.24 -16.08 -6.13
CA PRO A 34 21.99 -15.73 -7.50
C PRO A 34 21.90 -14.21 -7.72
N ASP A 35 22.72 -13.70 -8.62
CA ASP A 35 22.66 -12.33 -9.11
C ASP A 35 21.72 -12.29 -10.32
N TYR A 36 20.52 -11.78 -10.16
CA TYR A 36 19.50 -11.76 -11.21
C TYR A 36 19.87 -10.86 -12.40
N THR A 37 20.80 -9.93 -12.24
CA THR A 37 21.32 -9.12 -13.35
C THR A 37 22.19 -9.93 -14.29
N ARG A 38 22.83 -11.00 -13.79
CA ARG A 38 23.65 -11.96 -14.55
C ARG A 38 22.85 -13.17 -14.98
N LEU A 39 22.03 -13.75 -14.07
CA LEU A 39 21.21 -14.93 -14.33
C LEU A 39 20.16 -14.68 -15.41
N LYS A 40 19.55 -13.49 -15.46
CA LYS A 40 18.54 -13.05 -16.44
C LYS A 40 17.47 -14.11 -16.68
N PRO A 41 16.76 -14.56 -15.66
CA PRO A 41 15.71 -15.56 -15.83
C PRO A 41 14.64 -15.06 -16.78
N VAL A 42 13.99 -15.97 -17.47
CA VAL A 42 12.84 -15.66 -18.32
C VAL A 42 11.57 -16.25 -17.73
N LEU A 43 10.46 -15.58 -17.95
CA LEU A 43 9.12 -16.06 -17.62
C LEU A 43 8.44 -16.51 -18.89
N PHE A 44 7.69 -17.60 -18.80
CA PHE A 44 6.84 -18.04 -19.90
C PHE A 44 5.40 -17.60 -19.62
N ASP A 45 4.84 -16.83 -20.54
CA ASP A 45 3.44 -16.43 -20.51
C ASP A 45 2.60 -17.40 -21.33
N PHE A 46 1.77 -18.18 -20.66
CA PHE A 46 0.86 -19.14 -21.29
C PHE A 46 -0.26 -18.49 -22.09
N THR A 47 -0.60 -17.24 -21.80
CA THR A 47 -1.69 -16.53 -22.49
C THR A 47 -1.29 -16.16 -23.91
N THR A 48 -0.05 -15.68 -24.06
CA THR A 48 0.48 -15.22 -25.36
C THR A 48 1.50 -16.18 -25.96
N TYR A 49 1.82 -17.29 -25.28
CA TYR A 49 2.88 -18.24 -25.64
C TYR A 49 4.24 -17.56 -25.87
N SER A 50 4.55 -16.55 -25.05
CA SER A 50 5.73 -15.71 -25.18
C SER A 50 6.69 -15.88 -24.01
N TYR A 51 7.98 -15.71 -24.26
CA TYR A 51 9.00 -15.58 -23.22
C TYR A 51 9.18 -14.09 -22.87
N LEU A 52 9.08 -13.77 -21.58
CA LEU A 52 9.26 -12.43 -21.05
C LEU A 52 10.60 -12.36 -20.31
N ALA A 53 11.40 -11.34 -20.59
CA ALA A 53 12.58 -11.05 -19.79
C ALA A 53 12.15 -10.49 -18.42
N THR A 54 12.82 -10.93 -17.34
CA THR A 54 12.65 -10.31 -16.04
C THR A 54 13.26 -8.90 -16.03
N GLY A 55 12.54 -7.97 -15.45
CA GLY A 55 13.00 -6.59 -15.25
C GLY A 55 13.89 -6.43 -14.01
N GLU A 56 14.01 -5.20 -13.54
CA GLU A 56 14.76 -4.90 -12.32
C GLU A 56 14.07 -5.48 -11.08
N VAL A 57 14.86 -5.71 -10.01
CA VAL A 57 14.31 -6.12 -8.71
C VAL A 57 13.54 -4.95 -8.12
N ILE A 58 12.22 -5.06 -8.08
CA ILE A 58 11.33 -4.00 -7.58
C ILE A 58 11.11 -4.08 -6.05
N GLY A 59 11.54 -5.15 -5.39
CA GLY A 59 11.40 -5.30 -3.95
C GLY A 59 11.75 -6.69 -3.44
N LYS A 60 11.71 -6.86 -2.12
CA LYS A 60 11.88 -8.15 -1.43
C LYS A 60 10.54 -8.60 -0.89
N CYS A 61 10.14 -9.85 -1.18
CA CYS A 61 8.84 -10.41 -0.78
C CYS A 61 8.60 -10.45 0.74
N LEU A 62 9.66 -10.43 1.55
CA LEU A 62 9.57 -10.39 3.02
C LEU A 62 9.51 -8.97 3.59
N ASN A 63 9.62 -7.95 2.77
CA ASN A 63 9.38 -6.56 3.15
C ASN A 63 7.96 -6.16 2.74
N LEU A 64 6.96 -6.80 3.34
CA LEU A 64 5.54 -6.51 3.10
C LEU A 64 5.16 -5.05 3.45
N ASP A 65 6.02 -4.36 4.23
CA ASP A 65 5.86 -2.94 4.57
C ASP A 65 6.26 -2.00 3.41
N LYS A 66 6.82 -2.54 2.32
CA LYS A 66 7.22 -1.76 1.15
C LYS A 66 6.45 -2.21 -0.08
N GLN A 67 5.23 -1.73 -0.21
CA GLN A 67 4.56 -1.78 -1.51
C GLN A 67 5.35 -0.94 -2.53
N PRO A 68 5.48 -1.37 -3.80
CA PRO A 68 6.13 -0.58 -4.82
C PRO A 68 5.52 0.83 -4.87
N GLY A 69 6.36 1.86 -4.70
CA GLY A 69 5.93 3.25 -4.69
C GLY A 69 5.44 3.79 -3.33
N MET A 70 5.47 2.99 -2.24
CA MET A 70 5.21 3.51 -0.89
C MET A 70 6.51 3.84 -0.15
N CYS A 71 6.53 4.98 0.54
CA CYS A 71 7.61 5.31 1.46
C CYS A 71 7.59 4.40 2.70
N ALA A 72 8.77 4.15 3.28
CA ALA A 72 8.86 3.46 4.57
C ALA A 72 8.14 4.28 5.65
N LYS A 73 7.27 3.62 6.45
CA LYS A 73 6.51 4.28 7.50
C LYS A 73 7.30 4.41 8.78
N LEU A 74 7.11 5.55 9.46
CA LEU A 74 7.67 5.77 10.79
C LEU A 74 6.86 4.99 11.84
N PRO A 75 7.48 4.55 12.94
CA PRO A 75 6.75 4.03 14.08
C PRO A 75 5.93 5.15 14.74
N MET A 76 4.78 4.82 15.30
CA MET A 76 3.98 5.77 16.06
C MET A 76 4.69 6.12 17.38
N ALA A 77 4.91 7.39 17.62
CA ALA A 77 5.46 7.93 18.86
C ALA A 77 4.36 8.12 19.93
N SER A 78 4.74 8.48 21.15
CA SER A 78 3.81 8.72 22.26
C SER A 78 2.86 9.89 22.04
N ASP A 79 3.23 10.84 21.17
CA ASP A 79 2.44 11.99 20.74
C ASP A 79 1.77 11.77 19.37
N GLY A 80 1.73 10.53 18.91
CA GLY A 80 1.04 10.14 17.69
C GLY A 80 -0.45 10.49 17.73
N ILE A 81 -0.99 10.84 16.58
CA ILE A 81 -2.40 11.29 16.47
C ILE A 81 -3.23 10.20 15.82
N VAL A 82 -4.36 9.89 16.43
CA VAL A 82 -5.46 9.13 15.83
C VAL A 82 -6.65 10.05 15.73
N ARG A 83 -7.23 10.21 14.55
CA ARG A 83 -8.31 11.15 14.29
C ARG A 83 -9.40 10.54 13.43
N LEU A 84 -10.64 10.87 13.75
CA LEU A 84 -11.79 10.71 12.88
C LEU A 84 -12.19 12.07 12.33
N SER A 85 -12.15 12.19 11.00
CA SER A 85 -12.65 13.34 10.26
C SER A 85 -14.00 12.97 9.66
N LYS A 86 -15.08 13.65 10.09
CA LYS A 86 -16.42 13.47 9.53
C LYS A 86 -16.74 14.67 8.65
N VAL A 87 -17.05 14.40 7.39
CA VAL A 87 -17.28 15.40 6.34
C VAL A 87 -18.67 15.20 5.78
N GLU A 88 -19.50 16.22 5.80
CA GLU A 88 -20.73 16.28 5.01
C GLU A 88 -20.47 17.09 3.75
N VAL A 89 -20.68 16.49 2.60
CA VAL A 89 -20.43 17.09 1.28
C VAL A 89 -21.75 17.53 0.66
N TYR A 90 -21.77 18.67 -0.04
CA TYR A 90 -22.94 19.05 -0.82
C TYR A 90 -23.16 18.03 -1.95
N PRO A 91 -24.39 17.56 -2.19
CA PRO A 91 -24.68 16.50 -3.17
C PRO A 91 -24.15 16.79 -4.57
N GLU A 92 -24.22 18.03 -5.01
CA GLU A 92 -23.76 18.48 -6.33
C GLU A 92 -22.25 18.37 -6.53
N TYR A 93 -21.47 18.29 -5.44
CA TYR A 93 -20.02 18.17 -5.49
C TYR A 93 -19.49 16.78 -5.09
N LEU A 94 -20.39 15.82 -4.81
CA LEU A 94 -19.99 14.55 -4.22
C LEU A 94 -18.89 13.83 -5.02
N GLU A 95 -19.10 13.63 -6.30
CA GLU A 95 -18.14 12.89 -7.14
C GLU A 95 -16.79 13.60 -7.23
N ALA A 96 -16.79 14.93 -7.41
CA ALA A 96 -15.57 15.72 -7.43
C ALA A 96 -14.83 15.68 -6.08
N TYR A 97 -15.57 15.74 -4.97
CA TYR A 97 -14.99 15.63 -3.64
C TYR A 97 -14.33 14.27 -3.43
N LEU A 98 -15.00 13.17 -3.80
CA LEU A 98 -14.48 11.81 -3.65
C LEU A 98 -13.18 11.61 -4.45
N GLU A 99 -13.10 12.16 -5.65
CA GLU A 99 -11.89 12.13 -6.47
C GLU A 99 -10.72 12.85 -5.76
N HIS A 100 -10.95 14.08 -5.29
CA HIS A 100 -9.94 14.84 -4.55
C HIS A 100 -9.50 14.15 -3.25
N ALA A 101 -10.46 13.61 -2.47
CA ALA A 101 -10.18 12.93 -1.22
C ALA A 101 -9.38 11.63 -1.43
N THR A 102 -9.72 10.86 -2.47
CA THR A 102 -8.97 9.67 -2.85
C THR A 102 -7.55 10.01 -3.27
N GLN A 103 -7.39 11.02 -4.11
CA GLN A 103 -6.07 11.45 -4.61
C GLN A 103 -5.16 11.94 -3.47
N VAL A 104 -5.65 12.79 -2.57
CA VAL A 104 -4.82 13.28 -1.45
C VAL A 104 -4.45 12.15 -0.50
N GLY A 105 -5.37 11.23 -0.20
CA GLY A 105 -5.09 10.07 0.64
C GLY A 105 -4.01 9.18 0.06
N GLU A 106 -4.10 8.88 -1.23
CA GLU A 106 -3.12 8.07 -1.95
C GLU A 106 -1.73 8.72 -1.97
N VAL A 107 -1.63 10.00 -2.32
CA VAL A 107 -0.36 10.74 -2.34
C VAL A 107 0.26 10.77 -0.95
N SER A 108 -0.52 11.09 0.09
CA SER A 108 -0.04 11.15 1.46
C SER A 108 0.48 9.80 1.95
N LEU A 109 -0.25 8.71 1.69
CA LEU A 109 0.20 7.37 2.05
C LEU A 109 1.46 6.95 1.29
N ARG A 110 1.62 7.35 0.04
CA ARG A 110 2.80 6.98 -0.76
C ARG A 110 4.04 7.79 -0.40
N THR A 111 3.89 9.07 -0.11
CA THR A 111 5.03 10.00 -0.04
C THR A 111 5.41 10.45 1.36
N GLU A 112 4.48 10.38 2.32
CA GLU A 112 4.70 10.87 3.68
C GLU A 112 4.97 9.73 4.67
N PRO A 113 6.21 9.57 5.17
CA PRO A 113 6.56 8.51 6.13
C PRO A 113 5.75 8.58 7.43
N GLY A 114 5.35 9.78 7.84
CA GLY A 114 4.60 10.00 9.08
C GLY A 114 3.09 9.85 8.96
N VAL A 115 2.53 9.72 7.76
CA VAL A 115 1.10 9.40 7.54
C VAL A 115 0.96 7.89 7.55
N LEU A 116 0.39 7.32 8.62
CA LEU A 116 0.32 5.87 8.82
C LEU A 116 -0.97 5.26 8.27
N THR A 117 -2.09 5.98 8.40
CA THR A 117 -3.40 5.55 7.93
C THR A 117 -4.16 6.75 7.37
N MET A 118 -4.82 6.55 6.23
CA MET A 118 -5.86 7.40 5.67
C MET A 118 -6.94 6.50 5.08
N TYR A 119 -7.86 6.06 5.92
CA TYR A 119 -8.92 5.15 5.52
C TYR A 119 -10.25 5.88 5.46
N ALA A 120 -10.65 6.22 4.24
CA ALA A 120 -11.89 6.96 3.97
C ALA A 120 -13.02 5.99 3.59
N VAL A 121 -14.19 6.20 4.19
CA VAL A 121 -15.43 5.48 3.89
C VAL A 121 -16.58 6.46 3.76
N ARG A 122 -17.60 6.12 2.97
CA ARG A 122 -18.87 6.85 2.91
C ARG A 122 -20.03 5.98 3.38
N GLU A 123 -21.05 6.59 3.94
CA GLU A 123 -22.25 5.87 4.31
C GLU A 123 -23.01 5.38 3.07
N LYS A 124 -23.56 4.16 3.15
CA LYS A 124 -24.31 3.59 2.01
C LYS A 124 -25.66 4.29 1.80
N GLU A 125 -26.32 4.66 2.91
CA GLU A 125 -27.65 5.27 2.85
C GLU A 125 -27.59 6.79 2.63
N ASN A 126 -26.51 7.42 3.09
CA ASN A 126 -26.23 8.84 2.85
C ASN A 126 -24.82 9.03 2.31
N PRO A 127 -24.59 8.85 0.99
CA PRO A 127 -23.26 8.91 0.37
C PRO A 127 -22.52 10.25 0.57
N CYS A 128 -23.24 11.32 0.91
CA CYS A 128 -22.63 12.63 1.22
C CYS A 128 -21.93 12.68 2.58
N MET A 129 -22.12 11.65 3.42
CA MET A 129 -21.41 11.53 4.70
C MET A 129 -20.17 10.68 4.53
N VAL A 130 -19.01 11.31 4.62
CA VAL A 130 -17.69 10.69 4.51
C VAL A 130 -17.01 10.70 5.89
N THR A 131 -16.47 9.56 6.29
CA THR A 131 -15.67 9.45 7.51
C THR A 131 -14.27 8.97 7.14
N ILE A 132 -13.24 9.64 7.64
CA ILE A 132 -11.85 9.31 7.40
C ILE A 132 -11.20 8.98 8.73
N LEU A 133 -10.66 7.77 8.86
CA LEU A 133 -9.75 7.42 9.94
C LEU A 133 -8.33 7.79 9.53
N GLU A 134 -7.73 8.68 10.28
CA GLU A 134 -6.38 9.19 10.04
C GLU A 134 -5.48 8.83 11.22
N THR A 135 -4.27 8.35 10.94
CA THR A 135 -3.25 8.16 11.97
C THR A 135 -1.92 8.73 11.51
N TYR A 136 -1.27 9.45 12.42
CA TYR A 136 0.01 10.11 12.19
C TYR A 136 1.03 9.63 13.21
N ALA A 137 2.26 9.40 12.75
CA ALA A 137 3.35 8.88 13.58
C ALA A 137 3.68 9.77 14.79
N SER A 138 3.50 11.09 14.65
CA SER A 138 3.73 12.09 15.69
C SER A 138 2.94 13.37 15.39
N ARG A 139 2.92 14.29 16.32
CA ARG A 139 2.38 15.64 16.09
C ARG A 139 3.16 16.38 14.99
N GLU A 140 4.46 16.27 14.98
CA GLU A 140 5.29 16.84 13.90
C GLU A 140 4.92 16.28 12.52
N ALA A 141 4.65 14.98 12.44
CA ALA A 141 4.20 14.35 11.18
C ALA A 141 2.87 14.92 10.71
N TYR A 142 1.93 15.14 11.62
CA TYR A 142 0.65 15.80 11.31
C TYR A 142 0.87 17.24 10.82
N GLU A 143 1.72 18.01 11.49
CA GLU A 143 2.03 19.40 11.09
C GLU A 143 2.67 19.46 9.70
N LYS A 144 3.57 18.54 9.39
CA LYS A 144 4.15 18.40 8.04
C LYS A 144 3.08 18.06 7.00
N HIS A 145 2.19 17.13 7.33
CA HIS A 145 1.10 16.73 6.44
C HIS A 145 0.20 17.92 6.08
N ILE A 146 -0.31 18.63 7.09
CA ILE A 146 -1.21 19.77 6.82
C ILE A 146 -0.51 20.95 6.12
N ALA A 147 0.82 21.03 6.20
CA ALA A 147 1.62 22.03 5.48
C ALA A 147 2.04 21.58 4.07
N SER A 148 1.83 20.30 3.72
CA SER A 148 2.25 19.77 2.42
C SER A 148 1.47 20.39 1.27
N GLU A 149 2.12 20.51 0.10
CA GLU A 149 1.51 21.12 -1.08
C GLU A 149 0.24 20.39 -1.53
N HIS A 150 0.28 19.04 -1.55
CA HIS A 150 -0.87 18.25 -1.97
C HIS A 150 -2.06 18.37 -1.00
N PHE A 151 -1.80 18.44 0.32
CA PHE A 151 -2.88 18.68 1.29
C PHE A 151 -3.46 20.09 1.15
N GLN A 152 -2.63 21.11 1.00
CA GLN A 152 -3.09 22.49 0.81
C GLN A 152 -3.92 22.62 -0.48
N LYS A 153 -3.50 21.98 -1.57
CA LYS A 153 -4.25 21.94 -2.81
C LYS A 153 -5.61 21.27 -2.63
N TYR A 154 -5.64 20.12 -1.95
CA TYR A 154 -6.88 19.43 -1.59
C TYR A 154 -7.79 20.34 -0.77
N LYS A 155 -7.29 20.90 0.33
CA LYS A 155 -8.07 21.74 1.25
C LYS A 155 -8.67 22.93 0.54
N GLN A 156 -7.89 23.65 -0.26
CA GLN A 156 -8.38 24.83 -1.00
C GLN A 156 -9.35 24.43 -2.11
N GLY A 157 -9.07 23.36 -2.83
CA GLY A 157 -9.93 22.87 -3.92
C GLY A 157 -11.29 22.35 -3.46
N THR A 158 -11.37 21.81 -2.22
CA THR A 158 -12.60 21.20 -1.71
C THR A 158 -13.40 22.06 -0.70
N LEU A 159 -12.87 23.21 -0.30
CA LEU A 159 -13.50 24.04 0.75
C LEU A 159 -14.96 24.39 0.44
N HIS A 160 -15.28 24.70 -0.81
CA HIS A 160 -16.64 25.04 -1.24
C HIS A 160 -17.57 23.83 -1.39
N MET A 161 -17.02 22.62 -1.40
CA MET A 161 -17.74 21.35 -1.56
C MET A 161 -18.24 20.82 -0.20
N VAL A 162 -17.61 21.26 0.89
CA VAL A 162 -17.85 20.75 2.23
C VAL A 162 -18.91 21.61 2.94
N LYS A 163 -19.99 20.96 3.38
CA LYS A 163 -21.05 21.58 4.17
C LYS A 163 -20.70 21.60 5.65
N THR A 164 -20.20 20.49 6.19
CA THR A 164 -19.73 20.40 7.57
C THR A 164 -18.45 19.57 7.66
N LEU A 165 -17.57 19.93 8.59
CA LEU A 165 -16.37 19.18 8.93
C LEU A 165 -16.24 19.10 10.45
N VAL A 166 -16.18 17.87 10.97
CA VAL A 166 -15.91 17.61 12.38
C VAL A 166 -14.64 16.79 12.50
N LEU A 167 -13.66 17.31 13.23
CA LEU A 167 -12.42 16.63 13.55
C LEU A 167 -12.47 16.17 15.01
N SER A 168 -12.25 14.88 15.25
CA SER A 168 -12.31 14.27 16.57
C SER A 168 -11.08 13.42 16.83
N ASP A 169 -10.22 13.85 17.74
CA ASP A 169 -9.07 13.07 18.17
C ASP A 169 -9.55 11.87 19.01
N GLN A 170 -8.91 10.72 18.77
CA GLN A 170 -9.30 9.43 19.32
C GLN A 170 -8.16 8.82 20.12
N THR A 171 -8.51 8.01 21.11
CA THR A 171 -7.55 7.14 21.81
C THR A 171 -7.82 5.70 21.39
N PRO A 172 -6.83 4.98 20.80
CA PRO A 172 -7.03 3.59 20.45
C PRO A 172 -7.29 2.74 21.71
N LEU A 173 -8.23 1.81 21.62
CA LEU A 173 -8.52 0.86 22.71
C LEU A 173 -7.33 -0.10 22.91
N ASP A 174 -6.72 -0.51 21.82
CA ASP A 174 -5.51 -1.32 21.81
C ASP A 174 -4.50 -0.72 20.83
N PRO A 175 -3.41 -0.10 21.33
CA PRO A 175 -2.37 0.49 20.48
C PRO A 175 -1.63 -0.52 19.59
N ALA A 176 -1.71 -1.82 19.90
CA ALA A 176 -1.10 -2.87 19.08
C ALA A 176 -1.92 -3.16 17.81
N ASN A 177 -3.23 -2.87 17.82
CA ASN A 177 -4.08 -3.02 16.66
C ASN A 177 -3.83 -1.90 15.66
N ARG A 178 -3.39 -2.25 14.45
CA ARG A 178 -3.08 -1.30 13.38
C ARG A 178 -3.93 -1.60 12.15
N ILE A 179 -4.38 -0.54 11.51
CA ILE A 179 -4.98 -0.64 10.19
C ILE A 179 -3.86 -0.49 9.15
N ASN A 180 -3.64 -1.52 8.36
CA ASN A 180 -2.74 -1.47 7.22
C ASN A 180 -3.54 -1.08 5.97
N ASN A 181 -3.22 0.05 5.36
CA ASN A 181 -3.79 0.42 4.09
C ASN A 181 -3.07 -0.35 2.98
N PHE A 182 -3.82 -1.18 2.26
CA PHE A 182 -3.34 -1.80 1.03
C PHE A 182 -3.76 -0.90 -0.14
N ILE A 183 -2.78 -0.26 -0.76
CA ILE A 183 -3.00 0.43 -2.04
C ILE A 183 -2.72 -0.62 -3.12
N GLN A 184 -3.76 -0.99 -3.85
CA GLN A 184 -3.66 -1.92 -5.00
C GLN A 184 -3.11 -1.21 -6.23
#